data_407f5d660bc38290ef1b6e05669c2380
#
_entry.id   407f5d660bc38290ef1b6e05669c2380
#
_cell.length_a   1.000
_cell.length_b   1.000
_cell.length_c   1.000
_cell.angle_alpha   90.00
_cell.angle_beta   90.00
_cell.angle_gamma   90.00
#
_symmetry.space_group_name_H-M   'P 1'
#
loop_
_entity.id
_entity.type
_entity.pdbx_description
1 polymer ?
#
loop_
_entity_poly.entity_id
_entity_poly.type
_entity_poly.pdbx_seq_one_letter_code
_entity_poly.pdbx_strand_id
1 'polypeptide(L)'
;MTTLTAESEQNLRQVFRRFNRFMLLMWRLGLARFINISPEKGGQIMVIKHIGHKTGKMRQTPVNYAEIDGEIYCTAGFGKVSHWYRNLLANPDVELWLPNGRFHAHAQEITNQPDALPILRQVLIKSGFAATAVGIHPQTMPDEELAAATAHYRLFRFTKTQPAAGKADLLWVWPVLVTFLLGIVWFLRRFDED
;
A
#
# COMPACT_ATOMS: atom_id res chain seq x y z
N MET A 1 6.49 -27.15 5.15
CA MET A 1 5.74 -25.97 5.57
C MET A 1 6.42 -25.40 6.80
N THR A 2 7.18 -24.34 6.66
CA THR A 2 7.84 -23.66 7.80
C THR A 2 6.81 -22.76 8.43
N THR A 3 6.14 -23.22 9.48
CA THR A 3 5.28 -22.35 10.30
C THR A 3 6.16 -21.28 10.93
N LEU A 4 5.93 -20.02 10.57
CA LEU A 4 6.57 -18.89 11.21
C LEU A 4 6.32 -19.00 12.72
N THR A 5 7.38 -18.91 13.52
CA THR A 5 7.22 -18.86 14.98
C THR A 5 6.48 -17.57 15.36
N ALA A 6 5.76 -17.58 16.48
CA ALA A 6 5.02 -16.39 16.96
C ALA A 6 5.92 -15.15 17.08
N GLU A 7 7.19 -15.35 17.40
CA GLU A 7 8.19 -14.29 17.49
C GLU A 7 8.57 -13.72 16.13
N SER A 8 8.75 -14.55 15.10
CA SER A 8 9.03 -14.10 13.73
C SER A 8 7.82 -13.35 13.13
N GLU A 9 6.59 -13.79 13.44
CA GLU A 9 5.37 -13.08 13.02
C GLU A 9 5.25 -11.70 13.69
N GLN A 10 5.62 -11.59 14.97
CA GLN A 10 5.59 -10.33 15.70
C GLN A 10 6.66 -9.35 15.19
N ASN A 11 7.87 -9.83 14.90
CA ASN A 11 8.94 -9.05 14.31
C ASN A 11 8.55 -8.55 12.90
N LEU A 12 7.97 -9.41 12.07
CA LEU A 12 7.47 -9.05 10.75
C LEU A 12 6.41 -7.94 10.83
N ARG A 13 5.47 -8.03 11.76
CA ARG A 13 4.46 -6.97 12.00
C ARG A 13 5.08 -5.64 12.46
N GLN A 14 6.19 -5.65 13.20
CA GLN A 14 6.88 -4.42 13.58
C GLN A 14 7.60 -3.78 12.40
N VAL A 15 8.27 -4.58 11.57
CA VAL A 15 8.91 -4.12 10.33
C VAL A 15 7.88 -3.49 9.42
N PHE A 16 6.74 -4.15 9.19
CA PHE A 16 5.65 -3.59 8.38
C PHE A 16 5.08 -2.28 8.96
N ARG A 17 4.99 -2.13 10.28
CA ARG A 17 4.54 -0.86 10.89
C ARG A 17 5.50 0.30 10.61
N ARG A 18 6.83 0.07 10.68
CA ARG A 18 7.84 1.08 10.34
C ARG A 18 7.81 1.42 8.86
N PHE A 19 7.76 0.40 8.02
CA PHE A 19 7.64 0.54 6.58
C PHE A 19 6.40 1.34 6.19
N ASN A 20 5.23 1.04 6.77
CA ASN A 20 3.99 1.76 6.51
C ASN A 20 4.09 3.25 6.86
N ARG A 21 4.76 3.62 7.99
CA ARG A 21 4.98 5.02 8.33
C ARG A 21 5.86 5.73 7.31
N PHE A 22 6.93 5.08 6.88
CA PHE A 22 7.80 5.60 5.82
C PHE A 22 7.04 5.79 4.51
N MET A 23 6.26 4.80 4.09
CA MET A 23 5.45 4.88 2.88
C MET A 23 4.43 6.02 2.93
N LEU A 24 3.74 6.20 4.07
CA LEU A 24 2.83 7.32 4.25
C LEU A 24 3.54 8.67 4.14
N LEU A 25 4.74 8.80 4.72
CA LEU A 25 5.54 10.03 4.58
C LEU A 25 5.87 10.31 3.11
N MET A 26 6.30 9.30 2.36
CA MET A 26 6.59 9.44 0.92
C MET A 26 5.35 9.90 0.13
N TRP A 27 4.16 9.35 0.44
CA TRP A 27 2.91 9.78 -0.16
C TRP A 27 2.57 11.25 0.17
N ARG A 28 2.75 11.65 1.42
CA ARG A 28 2.52 13.02 1.89
C ARG A 28 3.49 14.03 1.26
N LEU A 29 4.71 13.64 0.99
CA LEU A 29 5.71 14.41 0.26
C LEU A 29 5.46 14.48 -1.26
N GLY A 30 4.46 13.78 -1.80
CA GLY A 30 4.16 13.75 -3.23
C GLY A 30 5.07 12.81 -4.04
N LEU A 31 5.81 11.93 -3.38
CA LEU A 31 6.77 11.02 -4.01
C LEU A 31 6.14 9.67 -4.41
N ALA A 32 4.83 9.51 -4.28
CA ALA A 32 4.10 8.28 -4.57
C ALA A 32 4.39 7.69 -5.97
N ARG A 33 4.51 8.56 -6.99
CA ARG A 33 4.82 8.13 -8.35
C ARG A 33 6.20 7.47 -8.46
N PHE A 34 7.18 7.93 -7.67
CA PHE A 34 8.54 7.38 -7.70
C PHE A 34 8.63 6.03 -7.01
N ILE A 35 7.77 5.76 -6.02
CA ILE A 35 7.69 4.45 -5.35
C ILE A 35 7.16 3.39 -6.31
N ASN A 36 6.26 3.77 -7.21
CA ASN A 36 5.60 2.87 -8.16
C ASN A 36 6.29 2.78 -9.54
N ILE A 37 7.52 3.31 -9.72
CA ILE A 37 8.24 3.28 -10.99
C ILE A 37 8.65 1.86 -11.43
N SER A 38 8.95 0.99 -10.47
CA SER A 38 9.36 -0.39 -10.75
C SER A 38 8.41 -1.38 -10.08
N PRO A 39 7.20 -1.58 -10.63
CA PRO A 39 6.21 -2.48 -10.03
C PRO A 39 6.70 -3.91 -9.86
N GLU A 40 7.57 -4.36 -10.76
CA GLU A 40 8.14 -5.72 -10.75
C GLU A 40 9.10 -5.94 -9.57
N LYS A 41 9.82 -4.90 -9.15
CA LYS A 41 10.78 -4.95 -8.03
C LYS A 41 10.18 -4.48 -6.72
N GLY A 42 9.60 -3.27 -6.72
CA GLY A 42 9.07 -2.60 -5.52
C GLY A 42 7.61 -2.92 -5.21
N GLY A 43 6.88 -3.43 -6.19
CA GLY A 43 5.43 -3.60 -6.11
C GLY A 43 4.66 -2.30 -6.35
N GLN A 44 3.38 -2.43 -6.69
CA GLN A 44 2.46 -1.31 -6.76
C GLN A 44 1.87 -1.06 -5.37
N ILE A 45 1.97 0.17 -4.88
CA ILE A 45 1.48 0.55 -3.55
C ILE A 45 0.49 1.69 -3.70
N MET A 46 -0.64 1.57 -3.00
CA MET A 46 -1.62 2.63 -2.78
C MET A 46 -1.81 2.88 -1.29
N VAL A 47 -2.49 3.96 -0.93
CA VAL A 47 -2.95 4.19 0.45
C VAL A 47 -4.47 4.12 0.49
N ILE A 48 -5.00 3.30 1.41
CA ILE A 48 -6.42 3.29 1.75
C ILE A 48 -6.62 4.19 2.96
N LYS A 49 -7.44 5.24 2.81
CA LYS A 49 -7.91 6.07 3.91
C LYS A 49 -9.30 5.60 4.31
N HIS A 50 -9.45 5.12 5.51
CA HIS A 50 -10.64 4.43 6.00
C HIS A 50 -10.95 4.80 7.46
N ILE A 51 -12.16 4.47 7.95
CA ILE A 51 -12.61 4.74 9.30
C ILE A 51 -12.33 3.55 10.21
N GLY A 52 -11.75 3.78 11.37
CA GLY A 52 -11.52 2.73 12.38
C GLY A 52 -12.83 2.27 13.02
N HIS A 53 -13.22 1.00 12.82
CA HIS A 53 -14.50 0.44 13.25
C HIS A 53 -14.79 0.55 14.74
N LYS A 54 -13.74 0.56 15.59
CA LYS A 54 -13.91 0.71 17.07
C LYS A 54 -13.83 2.15 17.55
N THR A 55 -13.15 3.03 16.82
CA THR A 55 -12.77 4.35 17.32
C THR A 55 -13.35 5.51 16.52
N GLY A 56 -13.93 5.25 15.36
CA GLY A 56 -14.39 6.29 14.42
C GLY A 56 -13.25 7.15 13.82
N LYS A 57 -12.01 6.93 14.23
CA LYS A 57 -10.89 7.76 13.78
C LYS A 57 -10.46 7.39 12.37
N MET A 58 -10.13 8.40 11.58
CA MET A 58 -9.53 8.21 10.25
C MET A 58 -8.18 7.51 10.36
N ARG A 59 -7.97 6.53 9.49
CA ARG A 59 -6.76 5.73 9.39
C ARG A 59 -6.26 5.72 7.95
N GLN A 60 -4.97 5.58 7.78
CA GLN A 60 -4.31 5.48 6.49
C GLN A 60 -3.44 4.23 6.49
N THR A 61 -3.63 3.37 5.50
CA THR A 61 -2.90 2.10 5.43
C THR A 61 -2.35 1.93 4.02
N PRO A 62 -1.02 1.93 3.84
CA PRO A 62 -0.38 1.53 2.60
C PRO A 62 -0.60 0.03 2.37
N VAL A 63 -0.99 -0.32 1.15
CA VAL A 63 -1.20 -1.71 0.72
C VAL A 63 -0.71 -1.90 -0.71
N ASN A 64 -0.30 -3.12 -1.04
CA ASN A 64 -0.07 -3.49 -2.43
C ASN A 64 -1.41 -3.66 -3.15
N TYR A 65 -1.44 -3.27 -4.44
CA TYR A 65 -2.64 -3.37 -5.25
C TYR A 65 -2.31 -3.81 -6.67
N ALA A 66 -3.34 -4.23 -7.38
CA ALA A 66 -3.34 -4.37 -8.84
C ALA A 66 -4.53 -3.61 -9.42
N GLU A 67 -4.35 -3.03 -10.60
CA GLU A 67 -5.44 -2.51 -11.42
C GLU A 67 -5.67 -3.51 -12.56
N ILE A 68 -6.89 -4.05 -12.65
CA ILE A 68 -7.31 -5.04 -13.64
C ILE A 68 -8.64 -4.55 -14.20
N ASP A 69 -8.71 -4.34 -15.51
CA ASP A 69 -9.92 -3.87 -16.22
C ASP A 69 -10.54 -2.60 -15.61
N GLY A 70 -9.69 -1.71 -15.09
CA GLY A 70 -10.11 -0.44 -14.50
C GLY A 70 -10.54 -0.51 -13.02
N GLU A 71 -10.72 -1.70 -12.47
CA GLU A 71 -11.02 -1.94 -11.06
C GLU A 71 -9.72 -2.11 -10.25
N ILE A 72 -9.75 -1.72 -9.00
CA ILE A 72 -8.60 -1.82 -8.08
C ILE A 72 -8.80 -3.01 -7.15
N TYR A 73 -7.75 -3.82 -7.02
CA TYR A 73 -7.76 -4.99 -6.15
C TYR A 73 -6.60 -4.94 -5.15
N CYS A 74 -6.85 -5.35 -3.91
CA CYS A 74 -5.78 -5.59 -2.94
C CYS A 74 -6.09 -6.78 -2.04
N THR A 75 -5.05 -7.31 -1.39
CA THR A 75 -5.20 -8.44 -0.48
C THR A 75 -4.73 -8.11 0.93
N ALA A 76 -5.48 -8.62 1.93
CA ALA A 76 -5.07 -8.66 3.32
C ALA A 76 -4.30 -9.95 3.60
N GLY A 77 -2.96 -9.93 3.43
CA GLY A 77 -2.10 -11.09 3.64
C GLY A 77 -2.13 -11.64 5.07
N PHE A 78 -2.41 -10.83 6.08
CA PHE A 78 -2.66 -11.29 7.44
C PHE A 78 -4.14 -11.66 7.68
N GLY A 79 -4.96 -11.71 6.65
CA GLY A 79 -6.36 -12.11 6.70
C GLY A 79 -7.19 -11.30 7.70
N LYS A 80 -8.10 -12.00 8.39
CA LYS A 80 -9.10 -11.41 9.31
C LYS A 80 -8.50 -10.73 10.56
N VAL A 81 -7.22 -10.93 10.87
CA VAL A 81 -6.57 -10.24 12.01
C VAL A 81 -6.12 -8.82 11.66
N SER A 82 -6.08 -8.47 10.38
CA SER A 82 -5.75 -7.13 9.93
C SER A 82 -6.80 -6.12 10.38
N HIS A 83 -6.36 -5.05 11.04
CA HIS A 83 -7.30 -4.01 11.50
C HIS A 83 -8.01 -3.31 10.34
N TRP A 84 -7.30 -3.01 9.26
CA TRP A 84 -7.88 -2.34 8.12
C TRP A 84 -8.93 -3.22 7.41
N TYR A 85 -8.73 -4.55 7.34
CA TYR A 85 -9.72 -5.48 6.85
C TYR A 85 -11.06 -5.32 7.59
N ARG A 86 -11.02 -5.35 8.94
CA ARG A 86 -12.22 -5.19 9.77
C ARG A 86 -12.85 -3.82 9.62
N ASN A 87 -12.02 -2.80 9.39
CA ASN A 87 -12.50 -1.44 9.18
C ASN A 87 -13.29 -1.32 7.87
N LEU A 88 -12.82 -1.97 6.79
CA LEU A 88 -13.50 -1.98 5.51
C LEU A 88 -14.80 -2.76 5.54
N LEU A 89 -14.85 -3.87 6.27
CA LEU A 89 -16.10 -4.61 6.46
C LEU A 89 -17.17 -3.78 7.19
N ALA A 90 -16.75 -2.96 8.15
CA ALA A 90 -17.66 -2.11 8.91
C ALA A 90 -18.04 -0.81 8.17
N ASN A 91 -17.12 -0.27 7.39
CA ASN A 91 -17.28 0.99 6.64
C ASN A 91 -16.60 0.82 5.28
N PRO A 92 -17.35 0.36 4.25
CA PRO A 92 -16.77 0.03 2.95
C PRO A 92 -16.43 1.27 2.10
N ASP A 93 -16.97 2.44 2.43
CA ASP A 93 -16.68 3.67 1.71
C ASP A 93 -15.35 4.25 2.16
N VAL A 94 -14.42 4.35 1.22
CA VAL A 94 -13.02 4.69 1.47
C VAL A 94 -12.53 5.75 0.49
N GLU A 95 -11.38 6.34 0.79
CA GLU A 95 -10.62 7.15 -0.15
C GLU A 95 -9.33 6.40 -0.51
N LEU A 96 -9.09 6.20 -1.80
CA LEU A 96 -7.87 5.61 -2.34
C LEU A 96 -6.92 6.71 -2.79
N TRP A 97 -5.67 6.61 -2.39
CA TRP A 97 -4.58 7.42 -2.92
C TRP A 97 -3.77 6.56 -3.88
N LEU A 98 -3.92 6.85 -5.16
CA LEU A 98 -3.22 6.21 -6.26
C LEU A 98 -2.15 7.16 -6.82
N PRO A 99 -1.12 6.67 -7.53
CA PRO A 99 -0.10 7.54 -8.15
C PRO A 99 -0.66 8.60 -9.09
N ASN A 100 -1.80 8.31 -9.71
CA ASN A 100 -2.51 9.19 -10.67
C ASN A 100 -3.59 10.08 -10.03
N GLY A 101 -3.83 9.99 -8.71
CA GLY A 101 -4.81 10.83 -8.04
C GLY A 101 -5.45 10.20 -6.80
N ARG A 102 -6.43 10.90 -6.26
CA ARG A 102 -7.25 10.43 -5.13
C ARG A 102 -8.67 10.20 -5.60
N PHE A 103 -9.29 9.13 -5.11
CA PHE A 103 -10.61 8.69 -5.52
C PHE A 103 -11.40 8.20 -4.32
N HIS A 104 -12.67 8.56 -4.23
CA HIS A 104 -13.61 7.84 -3.40
C HIS A 104 -13.90 6.49 -4.06
N ALA A 105 -14.03 5.45 -3.25
CA ALA A 105 -14.28 4.11 -3.74
C ALA A 105 -15.12 3.32 -2.73
N HIS A 106 -15.85 2.34 -3.25
CA HIS A 106 -16.55 1.35 -2.44
C HIS A 106 -15.75 0.05 -2.42
N ALA A 107 -15.46 -0.46 -1.23
CA ALA A 107 -14.70 -1.69 -1.00
C ALA A 107 -15.66 -2.88 -0.86
N GLN A 108 -15.44 -3.94 -1.63
CA GLN A 108 -16.18 -5.19 -1.56
C GLN A 108 -15.23 -6.36 -1.35
N GLU A 109 -15.47 -7.19 -0.34
CA GLU A 109 -14.75 -8.45 -0.21
C GLU A 109 -15.22 -9.45 -1.26
N ILE A 110 -14.29 -10.02 -2.03
CA ILE A 110 -14.56 -10.96 -3.11
C ILE A 110 -13.80 -12.28 -2.94
N THR A 111 -13.31 -12.57 -1.74
CA THR A 111 -12.46 -13.74 -1.43
C THR A 111 -13.07 -15.08 -1.89
N ASN A 112 -14.40 -15.20 -1.84
CA ASN A 112 -15.12 -16.46 -2.13
C ASN A 112 -15.75 -16.46 -3.54
N GLN A 113 -15.40 -15.50 -4.41
CA GLN A 113 -15.90 -15.49 -5.78
C GLN A 113 -15.12 -16.50 -6.65
N PRO A 114 -15.70 -17.05 -7.71
CA PRO A 114 -15.05 -18.05 -8.56
C PRO A 114 -13.75 -17.57 -9.21
N ASP A 115 -13.65 -16.27 -9.49
CA ASP A 115 -12.51 -15.60 -10.11
C ASP A 115 -11.50 -15.03 -9.09
N ALA A 116 -11.68 -15.30 -7.79
CA ALA A 116 -10.83 -14.76 -6.75
C ALA A 116 -9.37 -15.18 -6.87
N LEU A 117 -9.09 -16.45 -7.19
CA LEU A 117 -7.71 -16.96 -7.26
C LEU A 117 -6.89 -16.34 -8.39
N PRO A 118 -7.37 -16.26 -9.65
CA PRO A 118 -6.68 -15.53 -10.71
C PRO A 118 -6.41 -14.07 -10.38
N ILE A 119 -7.38 -13.36 -9.80
CA ILE A 119 -7.23 -11.97 -9.37
C ILE A 119 -6.19 -11.86 -8.27
N LEU A 120 -6.25 -12.72 -7.24
CA LEU A 120 -5.28 -12.76 -6.15
C LEU A 120 -3.85 -12.98 -6.69
N ARG A 121 -3.68 -13.89 -7.65
CA ARG A 121 -2.40 -14.13 -8.32
C ARG A 121 -1.86 -12.84 -8.94
N GLN A 122 -2.68 -12.07 -9.65
CA GLN A 122 -2.28 -10.79 -10.23
C GLN A 122 -1.89 -9.76 -9.16
N VAL A 123 -2.65 -9.65 -8.06
CA VAL A 123 -2.31 -8.77 -6.93
C VAL A 123 -0.96 -9.15 -6.33
N LEU A 124 -0.68 -10.44 -6.17
CA LEU A 124 0.59 -10.92 -5.62
C LEU A 124 1.76 -10.68 -6.59
N ILE A 125 1.57 -10.85 -7.91
CA ILE A 125 2.57 -10.49 -8.92
C ILE A 125 2.89 -9.00 -8.83
N LYS A 126 1.86 -8.15 -8.74
CA LYS A 126 2.02 -6.68 -8.62
C LYS A 126 2.51 -6.23 -7.24
N SER A 127 2.58 -7.13 -6.26
CA SER A 127 3.18 -6.86 -4.94
C SER A 127 4.72 -6.89 -4.95
N GLY A 128 5.34 -7.26 -6.07
CA GLY A 128 6.78 -7.32 -6.23
C GLY A 128 7.44 -8.27 -5.22
N PHE A 129 8.50 -7.80 -4.56
CA PHE A 129 9.24 -8.61 -3.58
C PHE A 129 8.43 -9.00 -2.34
N ALA A 130 7.32 -8.32 -2.05
CA ALA A 130 6.56 -8.58 -0.82
C ALA A 130 5.95 -9.99 -0.79
N ALA A 131 5.54 -10.53 -1.94
CA ALA A 131 5.04 -11.91 -2.04
C ALA A 131 6.19 -12.92 -1.84
N THR A 132 7.32 -12.71 -2.49
CA THR A 132 8.48 -13.62 -2.40
C THR A 132 9.12 -13.61 -1.01
N ALA A 133 9.11 -12.46 -0.32
CA ALA A 133 9.61 -12.33 1.05
C ALA A 133 8.86 -13.20 2.07
N VAL A 134 7.62 -13.60 1.76
CA VAL A 134 6.82 -14.53 2.56
C VAL A 134 6.74 -15.95 1.95
N GLY A 135 7.61 -16.25 0.97
CA GLY A 135 7.71 -17.56 0.34
C GLY A 135 6.65 -17.86 -0.71
N ILE A 136 5.94 -16.84 -1.21
CA ILE A 136 4.93 -16.99 -2.26
C ILE A 136 5.54 -16.57 -3.60
N HIS A 137 5.54 -17.48 -4.57
CA HIS A 137 6.05 -17.26 -5.93
C HIS A 137 4.89 -17.30 -6.94
N PRO A 138 4.10 -16.21 -7.06
CA PRO A 138 2.82 -16.25 -7.77
C PRO A 138 2.95 -16.49 -9.28
N GLN A 139 4.14 -16.29 -9.85
CA GLN A 139 4.39 -16.52 -11.28
C GLN A 139 4.60 -18.00 -11.61
N THR A 140 5.12 -18.80 -10.70
CA THR A 140 5.53 -20.19 -10.93
C THR A 140 4.76 -21.23 -10.12
N MET A 141 4.11 -20.80 -9.01
CA MET A 141 3.29 -21.70 -8.17
C MET A 141 2.06 -22.21 -8.92
N PRO A 142 1.77 -23.52 -8.92
CA PRO A 142 0.49 -24.06 -9.37
C PRO A 142 -0.69 -23.45 -8.59
N ASP A 143 -1.89 -23.46 -9.19
CA ASP A 143 -3.10 -22.87 -8.58
C ASP A 143 -3.46 -23.51 -7.25
N GLU A 144 -3.34 -24.83 -7.14
CA GLU A 144 -3.63 -25.56 -5.88
C GLU A 144 -2.68 -25.15 -4.74
N GLU A 145 -1.39 -25.04 -5.06
CA GLU A 145 -0.37 -24.63 -4.10
C GLU A 145 -0.57 -23.17 -3.67
N LEU A 146 -0.86 -22.29 -4.63
CA LEU A 146 -1.14 -20.88 -4.36
C LEU A 146 -2.39 -20.75 -3.47
N ALA A 147 -3.47 -21.45 -3.80
CA ALA A 147 -4.70 -21.45 -3.01
C ALA A 147 -4.45 -21.91 -1.56
N ALA A 148 -3.68 -22.99 -1.39
CA ALA A 148 -3.31 -23.50 -0.07
C ALA A 148 -2.45 -22.49 0.72
N ALA A 149 -1.44 -21.89 0.09
CA ALA A 149 -0.56 -20.91 0.72
C ALA A 149 -1.29 -19.62 1.12
N THR A 150 -2.33 -19.25 0.37
CA THR A 150 -3.10 -18.02 0.57
C THR A 150 -4.49 -18.22 1.16
N ALA A 151 -4.81 -19.39 1.68
CA ALA A 151 -6.14 -19.74 2.22
C ALA A 151 -6.67 -18.75 3.28
N HIS A 152 -5.77 -18.12 4.04
CA HIS A 152 -6.12 -17.12 5.05
C HIS A 152 -6.19 -15.70 4.50
N TYR A 153 -5.76 -15.43 3.26
CA TYR A 153 -5.80 -14.12 2.65
C TYR A 153 -7.24 -13.69 2.39
N ARG A 154 -7.46 -12.36 2.35
CA ARG A 154 -8.77 -11.77 2.04
C ARG A 154 -8.58 -10.79 0.90
N LEU A 155 -9.37 -10.95 -0.15
CA LEU A 155 -9.29 -10.17 -1.38
C LEU A 155 -10.41 -9.13 -1.41
N PHE A 156 -10.05 -7.88 -1.71
CA PHE A 156 -10.98 -6.78 -1.91
C PHE A 156 -10.91 -6.26 -3.33
N ARG A 157 -12.10 -5.92 -3.86
CA ARG A 157 -12.28 -5.08 -5.03
C ARG A 157 -12.70 -3.69 -4.57
N PHE A 158 -12.19 -2.67 -5.23
CA PHE A 158 -12.56 -1.26 -5.01
C PHE A 158 -13.07 -0.67 -6.31
N THR A 159 -14.35 -0.33 -6.33
CA THR A 159 -14.98 0.37 -7.45
C THR A 159 -14.85 1.87 -7.21
N LYS A 160 -14.11 2.55 -8.07
CA LYS A 160 -13.95 4.02 -8.01
C LYS A 160 -15.28 4.70 -8.30
N THR A 161 -15.69 5.67 -7.47
CA THR A 161 -16.97 6.38 -7.63
C THR A 161 -16.78 7.79 -8.17
N GLN A 162 -15.92 8.59 -7.56
CA GLN A 162 -15.64 9.96 -7.95
C GLN A 162 -14.23 10.39 -7.54
N PRO A 163 -13.61 11.36 -8.23
CA PRO A 163 -12.36 11.95 -7.77
C PRO A 163 -12.53 12.55 -6.36
N ALA A 164 -11.53 12.34 -5.49
CA ALA A 164 -11.48 12.96 -4.18
C ALA A 164 -10.59 14.19 -4.20
N ALA A 165 -11.01 15.24 -3.50
CA ALA A 165 -10.21 16.44 -3.34
C ALA A 165 -8.99 16.17 -2.45
N GLY A 166 -7.86 16.81 -2.77
CA GLY A 166 -6.68 16.80 -1.93
C GLY A 166 -5.39 16.51 -2.70
N LYS A 167 -4.34 17.14 -2.24
CA LYS A 167 -2.97 16.96 -2.72
C LYS A 167 -2.13 16.36 -1.58
N ALA A 168 -0.89 15.98 -1.88
CA ALA A 168 0.08 15.65 -0.84
C ALA A 168 0.25 16.86 0.10
N ASP A 169 0.02 16.65 1.38
CA ASP A 169 -0.07 17.73 2.38
C ASP A 169 1.29 18.29 2.82
N LEU A 170 2.38 17.62 2.49
CA LEU A 170 3.75 18.06 2.76
C LEU A 170 4.49 18.59 1.54
N LEU A 171 3.81 18.92 0.43
CA LEU A 171 4.47 19.51 -0.75
C LEU A 171 5.19 20.84 -0.44
N TRP A 172 4.72 21.59 0.54
CA TRP A 172 5.32 22.84 0.98
C TRP A 172 6.74 22.68 1.56
N VAL A 173 7.13 21.46 1.95
CA VAL A 173 8.48 21.17 2.46
C VAL A 173 9.53 21.40 1.37
N TRP A 174 9.21 21.13 0.10
CA TRP A 174 10.15 21.24 -1.00
C TRP A 174 10.67 22.67 -1.23
N PRO A 175 9.81 23.70 -1.38
CA PRO A 175 10.30 25.08 -1.54
C PRO A 175 11.11 25.53 -0.32
N VAL A 176 10.74 25.16 0.90
CA VAL A 176 11.51 25.49 2.11
C VAL A 176 12.89 24.83 2.07
N LEU A 177 12.97 23.55 1.73
CA LEU A 177 14.23 22.83 1.62
C LEU A 177 15.14 23.44 0.54
N VAL A 178 14.59 23.74 -0.62
CA VAL A 178 15.33 24.38 -1.73
C VAL A 178 15.88 25.74 -1.31
N THR A 179 15.06 26.58 -0.68
CA THR A 179 15.49 27.91 -0.20
C THR A 179 16.61 27.78 0.84
N PHE A 180 16.50 26.83 1.75
CA PHE A 180 17.53 26.57 2.76
C PHE A 180 18.86 26.11 2.12
N LEU A 181 18.81 25.18 1.16
CA LEU A 181 19.99 24.72 0.44
C LEU A 181 20.66 25.82 -0.38
N LEU A 182 19.87 26.67 -1.06
CA LEU A 182 20.39 27.82 -1.77
C LEU A 182 21.06 28.81 -0.82
N GLY A 183 20.49 29.03 0.37
CA GLY A 183 21.09 29.86 1.42
C GLY A 183 22.45 29.33 1.89
N ILE A 184 22.56 28.00 2.10
CA ILE A 184 23.83 27.36 2.45
C ILE A 184 24.87 27.54 1.33
N VAL A 185 24.50 27.26 0.08
CA VAL A 185 25.42 27.42 -1.07
C VAL A 185 25.89 28.88 -1.20
N TRP A 186 24.98 29.86 -1.04
CA TRP A 186 25.32 31.25 -1.05
C TRP A 186 26.27 31.62 0.09
N PHE A 187 26.01 31.13 1.30
CA PHE A 187 26.84 31.35 2.48
C PHE A 187 28.26 30.80 2.28
N LEU A 188 28.39 29.53 1.82
CA LEU A 188 29.69 28.89 1.58
C LEU A 188 30.50 29.64 0.50
N ARG A 189 29.87 30.06 -0.62
CA ARG A 189 30.55 30.82 -1.68
C ARG A 189 31.12 32.15 -1.19
N ARG A 190 30.47 32.76 -0.21
CA ARG A 190 30.93 34.05 0.34
C ARG A 190 32.22 33.93 1.13
N PHE A 191 32.54 32.72 1.66
CA PHE A 191 33.79 32.47 2.38
C PHE A 191 34.92 31.94 1.49
N ASP A 192 34.63 31.55 0.26
CA ASP A 192 35.67 31.13 -0.71
C ASP A 192 36.25 32.35 -1.50
N GLU A 193 35.67 33.56 -1.35
CA GLU A 193 36.09 34.78 -2.02
C GLU A 193 36.95 35.71 -1.14
N ASP A 194 37.17 35.36 0.14
CA ASP A 194 38.06 36.04 1.08
C ASP A 194 39.35 35.23 1.28
#